data_a5401365f885613bbe8cd7965c763bf1
#
_entry.id   a5401365f885613bbe8cd7965c763bf1
#
_cell.length_a   1.000
_cell.length_b   1.000
_cell.length_c   1.000
_cell.angle_alpha   90.00
_cell.angle_beta   90.00
_cell.angle_gamma   90.00
#
_symmetry.space_group_name_H-M   'P 1'
#
loop_
_entity.id
_entity.type
_entity.pdbx_description
1 polymer ?
#
loop_
_entity_poly.entity_id
_entity_poly.type
_entity_poly.pdbx_seq_one_letter_code
_entity_poly.pdbx_strand_id
1 'polypeptide(L)'
;ANLIYKIYNVTKTSFPLKAYNDLSSFKIYLNDVGLLRRMANLDSRIVIQGNRLFEEFKGAFTENYVLTMLSSIFEDVPNYFTFDRHEIDFIIQYKNKIIPIEVKANKSTNNTSLTRYNEKNNNDISIRFSMNNLAKNDKVLNIPLFLIEYMNNFI
;
A
#
# COMPACT_ATOMS: atom_id res chain seq x y z
N ALA A 1 -18.67 2.84 -14.80
CA ALA A 1 -17.24 2.47 -14.77
C ALA A 1 -16.64 3.06 -13.49
N ASN A 2 -16.06 2.22 -12.64
CA ASN A 2 -15.36 2.70 -11.46
C ASN A 2 -14.03 3.31 -11.90
N LEU A 3 -13.94 4.63 -11.92
CA LEU A 3 -12.69 5.35 -12.24
C LEU A 3 -11.81 5.54 -11.01
N ILE A 4 -12.38 5.37 -9.82
CA ILE A 4 -11.70 5.61 -8.55
C ILE A 4 -11.92 4.47 -7.57
N TYR A 5 -10.95 4.27 -6.70
CA TYR A 5 -11.08 3.53 -5.45
C TYR A 5 -11.18 4.50 -4.28
N LYS A 6 -12.11 4.26 -3.39
CA LYS A 6 -12.22 4.95 -2.11
C LYS A 6 -11.86 3.97 -1.01
N ILE A 7 -10.79 4.25 -0.28
CA ILE A 7 -10.37 3.42 0.86
C ILE A 7 -10.56 4.20 2.15
N TYR A 8 -11.01 3.51 3.19
CA TYR A 8 -11.31 4.13 4.48
C TYR A 8 -10.19 3.89 5.49
N ASN A 9 -9.99 4.86 6.37
CA ASN A 9 -9.24 4.62 7.60
C ASN A 9 -10.00 3.61 8.47
N VAL A 10 -9.28 2.74 9.16
CA VAL A 10 -9.88 1.91 10.20
C VAL A 10 -9.53 2.45 11.56
N THR A 11 -10.50 2.49 12.47
CA THR A 11 -10.30 2.97 13.85
C THR A 11 -9.60 1.92 14.71
N LYS A 12 -9.64 0.65 14.27
CA LYS A 12 -9.05 -0.49 14.96
C LYS A 12 -8.70 -1.59 13.98
N THR A 13 -7.58 -2.27 14.21
CA THR A 13 -7.11 -3.40 13.41
C THR A 13 -7.58 -4.73 14.02
N SER A 14 -8.88 -5.00 13.89
CA SER A 14 -9.55 -6.20 14.43
C SER A 14 -10.51 -6.79 13.39
N PHE A 15 -10.93 -8.03 13.60
CA PHE A 15 -11.91 -8.71 12.75
C PHE A 15 -13.36 -8.32 13.10
N PRO A 16 -14.25 -8.20 12.13
CA PRO A 16 -13.96 -8.01 10.71
C PRO A 16 -13.47 -6.58 10.45
N LEU A 17 -12.42 -6.43 9.64
CA LEU A 17 -11.72 -5.13 9.46
C LEU A 17 -12.66 -4.00 9.00
N LYS A 18 -13.58 -4.29 8.08
CA LYS A 18 -14.56 -3.34 7.53
C LYS A 18 -15.53 -2.78 8.58
N ALA A 19 -15.78 -3.50 9.67
CA ALA A 19 -16.66 -3.00 10.74
C ALA A 19 -16.08 -1.78 11.47
N TYR A 20 -14.79 -1.54 11.32
CA TYR A 20 -14.06 -0.44 11.93
C TYR A 20 -13.76 0.71 10.96
N ASN A 21 -14.41 0.75 9.79
CA ASN A 21 -14.27 1.85 8.85
C ASN A 21 -14.73 3.18 9.46
N ASP A 22 -13.84 4.16 9.44
CA ASP A 22 -14.20 5.56 9.67
C ASP A 22 -14.66 6.18 8.34
N LEU A 23 -15.98 6.33 8.19
CA LEU A 23 -16.57 6.86 6.96
C LEU A 23 -16.26 8.33 6.72
N SER A 24 -15.78 9.05 7.73
CA SER A 24 -15.38 10.45 7.63
C SER A 24 -13.92 10.62 7.15
N SER A 25 -13.11 9.57 7.24
CA SER A 25 -11.68 9.59 6.90
C SER A 25 -11.38 8.60 5.78
N PHE A 26 -11.05 9.10 4.60
CA PHE A 26 -10.81 8.27 3.42
C PHE A 26 -9.74 8.85 2.51
N LYS A 27 -9.14 7.98 1.70
CA LYS A 27 -8.27 8.32 0.58
C LYS A 27 -8.92 7.93 -0.74
N ILE A 28 -8.58 8.66 -1.81
CA ILE A 28 -9.05 8.38 -3.17
C ILE A 28 -7.84 8.05 -4.05
N TYR A 29 -7.95 6.96 -4.78
CA TYR A 29 -6.98 6.54 -5.78
C TYR A 29 -7.68 6.34 -7.12
N LEU A 30 -6.93 6.44 -8.21
CA LEU A 30 -7.45 6.14 -9.54
C LEU A 30 -7.28 4.64 -9.82
N ASN A 31 -8.21 4.05 -10.57
CA ASN A 31 -8.09 2.64 -10.96
C ASN A 31 -7.09 2.40 -12.10
N ASP A 32 -6.50 3.48 -12.64
CA ASP A 32 -5.51 3.44 -13.70
C ASP A 32 -4.39 4.47 -13.47
N VAL A 33 -3.15 3.98 -13.41
CA VAL A 33 -1.95 4.82 -13.18
C VAL A 33 -1.66 5.72 -14.38
N GLY A 34 -2.02 5.30 -15.60
CA GLY A 34 -1.92 6.11 -16.81
C GLY A 34 -2.86 7.32 -16.76
N LEU A 35 -4.07 7.12 -16.23
CA LEU A 35 -5.02 8.20 -15.99
C LEU A 35 -4.47 9.17 -14.95
N LEU A 36 -3.90 8.67 -13.84
CA LEU A 36 -3.26 9.50 -12.82
C LEU A 36 -2.15 10.37 -13.44
N ARG A 37 -1.30 9.78 -14.29
CA ARG A 37 -0.26 10.50 -15.01
C ARG A 37 -0.82 11.63 -15.88
N ARG A 38 -1.89 11.35 -16.63
CA ARG A 38 -2.55 12.36 -17.49
C ARG A 38 -3.15 13.50 -16.66
N MET A 39 -3.81 13.20 -15.58
CA MET A 39 -4.40 14.21 -14.69
C MET A 39 -3.33 15.06 -14.00
N ALA A 40 -2.17 14.46 -13.65
CA ALA A 40 -1.02 15.19 -13.14
C ALA A 40 -0.24 15.97 -14.23
N ASN A 41 -0.69 15.93 -15.48
CA ASN A 41 -0.05 16.57 -16.65
C ASN A 41 1.44 16.20 -16.81
N LEU A 42 1.80 14.95 -16.44
CA LEU A 42 3.17 14.45 -16.57
C LEU A 42 3.39 13.82 -17.95
N ASP A 43 4.37 14.35 -18.67
CA ASP A 43 4.83 13.75 -19.94
C ASP A 43 5.43 12.35 -19.66
N SER A 44 5.17 11.38 -20.55
CA SER A 44 5.72 10.03 -20.45
C SER A 44 7.25 10.01 -20.41
N ARG A 45 7.91 10.96 -21.08
CA ARG A 45 9.36 11.11 -21.08
C ARG A 45 9.90 11.46 -19.69
N ILE A 46 9.17 12.27 -18.91
CA ILE A 46 9.53 12.64 -17.54
C ILE A 46 9.57 11.41 -16.64
N VAL A 47 8.58 10.52 -16.80
CA VAL A 47 8.49 9.26 -16.05
C VAL A 47 9.65 8.32 -16.38
N ILE A 48 9.99 8.20 -17.68
CA ILE A 48 11.05 7.30 -18.15
C ILE A 48 12.44 7.83 -17.78
N GLN A 49 12.65 9.14 -17.88
CA GLN A 49 13.95 9.77 -17.62
C GLN A 49 14.23 10.01 -16.12
N GLY A 50 13.22 9.86 -15.26
CA GLY A 50 13.39 9.96 -13.80
C GLY A 50 13.88 11.34 -13.34
N ASN A 51 13.28 12.41 -13.87
CA ASN A 51 13.67 13.76 -13.46
C ASN A 51 13.10 14.13 -12.07
N ARG A 52 13.54 15.27 -11.53
CA ARG A 52 13.18 15.75 -10.18
C ARG A 52 11.66 15.86 -9.96
N LEU A 53 10.90 16.29 -10.98
CA LEU A 53 9.43 16.39 -10.90
C LEU A 53 8.80 15.00 -10.69
N PHE A 54 9.32 13.97 -11.33
CA PHE A 54 8.83 12.60 -11.15
C PHE A 54 9.15 12.08 -9.74
N GLU A 55 10.32 12.39 -9.18
CA GLU A 55 10.68 11.95 -7.83
C GLU A 55 9.71 12.47 -6.75
N GLU A 56 9.18 13.68 -6.91
CA GLU A 56 8.17 14.24 -6.00
C GLU A 56 6.84 13.47 -6.04
N PHE A 57 6.44 12.97 -7.21
CA PHE A 57 5.19 12.23 -7.41
C PHE A 57 5.35 10.70 -7.33
N LYS A 58 6.57 10.21 -7.32
CA LYS A 58 6.87 8.76 -7.39
C LYS A 58 6.19 7.95 -6.29
N GLY A 59 6.12 8.49 -5.07
CA GLY A 59 5.42 7.87 -3.95
C GLY A 59 3.95 7.63 -4.28
N ALA A 60 3.23 8.69 -4.65
CA ALA A 60 1.80 8.63 -4.98
C ALA A 60 1.50 7.68 -6.15
N PHE A 61 2.35 7.66 -7.19
CA PHE A 61 2.24 6.72 -8.30
C PHE A 61 2.42 5.27 -7.86
N THR A 62 3.42 5.02 -7.00
CA THR A 62 3.70 3.67 -6.50
C THR A 62 2.57 3.17 -5.61
N GLU A 63 2.07 3.99 -4.70
CA GLU A 63 0.91 3.64 -3.87
C GLU A 63 -0.32 3.34 -4.72
N ASN A 64 -0.62 4.20 -5.72
CA ASN A 64 -1.75 3.99 -6.62
C ASN A 64 -1.62 2.69 -7.40
N TYR A 65 -0.42 2.37 -7.89
CA TYR A 65 -0.13 1.10 -8.57
C TYR A 65 -0.37 -0.08 -7.64
N VAL A 66 0.18 -0.03 -6.42
CA VAL A 66 0.01 -1.09 -5.42
C VAL A 66 -1.47 -1.30 -5.11
N LEU A 67 -2.24 -0.24 -4.89
CA LEU A 67 -3.68 -0.36 -4.64
C LEU A 67 -4.41 -1.04 -5.80
N THR A 68 -4.13 -0.63 -7.03
CA THR A 68 -4.74 -1.23 -8.23
C THR A 68 -4.45 -2.73 -8.28
N MET A 69 -3.21 -3.13 -8.02
CA MET A 69 -2.81 -4.54 -7.99
C MET A 69 -3.49 -5.30 -6.84
N LEU A 70 -3.50 -4.77 -5.62
CA LEU A 70 -4.17 -5.38 -4.47
C LEU A 70 -5.67 -5.56 -4.74
N SER A 71 -6.33 -4.56 -5.33
CA SER A 71 -7.76 -4.64 -5.68
C SER A 71 -8.07 -5.63 -6.81
N SER A 72 -7.07 -6.05 -7.58
CA SER A 72 -7.23 -7.13 -8.57
C SER A 72 -7.02 -8.54 -7.99
N ILE A 73 -6.30 -8.63 -6.87
CA ILE A 73 -5.96 -9.90 -6.20
C ILE A 73 -7.00 -10.27 -5.15
N PHE A 74 -7.48 -9.28 -4.41
CA PHE A 74 -8.42 -9.46 -3.30
C PHE A 74 -9.82 -8.99 -3.71
N GLU A 75 -10.87 -9.68 -3.22
CA GLU A 75 -12.26 -9.28 -3.44
C GLU A 75 -12.58 -7.92 -2.82
N ASP A 76 -11.92 -7.62 -1.71
CA ASP A 76 -12.12 -6.41 -0.93
C ASP A 76 -11.03 -5.37 -1.20
N VAL A 77 -11.46 -4.13 -1.42
CA VAL A 77 -10.55 -2.99 -1.50
C VAL A 77 -9.85 -2.83 -0.13
N PRO A 78 -8.52 -2.64 -0.10
CA PRO A 78 -7.79 -2.39 1.13
C PRO A 78 -8.31 -1.20 1.93
N ASN A 79 -8.06 -1.21 3.22
CA ASN A 79 -8.18 -0.05 4.10
C ASN A 79 -6.80 0.59 4.29
N TYR A 80 -6.72 1.70 5.01
CA TYR A 80 -5.48 2.21 5.60
C TYR A 80 -5.66 2.39 7.11
N PHE A 81 -4.55 2.60 7.82
CA PHE A 81 -4.62 2.76 9.28
C PHE A 81 -3.69 3.86 9.76
N THR A 82 -4.26 4.81 10.50
CA THR A 82 -3.49 5.87 11.17
C THR A 82 -3.47 5.63 12.68
N PHE A 83 -2.30 5.75 13.28
CA PHE A 83 -2.12 5.61 14.73
C PHE A 83 -0.97 6.48 15.22
N ASP A 84 -1.14 7.12 16.34
CA ASP A 84 -0.19 8.11 16.86
C ASP A 84 0.16 9.16 15.79
N ARG A 85 1.41 9.14 15.30
CA ARG A 85 1.92 9.99 14.22
C ARG A 85 2.37 9.16 13.01
N HIS A 86 1.90 7.92 12.92
CA HIS A 86 2.25 6.97 11.86
C HIS A 86 1.05 6.61 11.01
N GLU A 87 1.32 6.20 9.82
CA GLU A 87 0.34 5.67 8.89
C GLU A 87 0.85 4.35 8.31
N ILE A 88 -0.05 3.38 8.17
CA ILE A 88 0.11 2.17 7.37
C ILE A 88 -0.63 2.42 6.07
N ASP A 89 0.09 2.39 4.95
CA ASP A 89 -0.42 2.76 3.63
C ASP A 89 -1.64 1.93 3.25
N PHE A 90 -1.55 0.61 3.44
CA PHE A 90 -2.67 -0.31 3.24
C PHE A 90 -2.73 -1.34 4.36
N ILE A 91 -3.94 -1.79 4.66
CA ILE A 91 -4.19 -2.90 5.57
C ILE A 91 -5.29 -3.78 4.99
N ILE A 92 -5.05 -5.07 4.97
CA ILE A 92 -5.98 -6.05 4.42
C ILE A 92 -6.34 -7.10 5.47
N GLN A 93 -7.55 -7.62 5.34
CA GLN A 93 -7.97 -8.85 5.99
C GLN A 93 -7.85 -9.98 4.98
N TYR A 94 -7.02 -10.97 5.29
CA TYR A 94 -6.84 -12.14 4.43
C TYR A 94 -6.89 -13.41 5.27
N LYS A 95 -7.86 -14.29 4.99
CA LYS A 95 -8.16 -15.46 5.82
C LYS A 95 -8.37 -15.02 7.29
N ASN A 96 -7.60 -15.55 8.20
CA ASN A 96 -7.62 -15.24 9.63
C ASN A 96 -6.51 -14.28 10.07
N LYS A 97 -5.98 -13.47 9.14
CA LYS A 97 -4.89 -12.53 9.42
C LYS A 97 -5.30 -11.11 9.02
N ILE A 98 -4.80 -10.13 9.77
CA ILE A 98 -4.78 -8.72 9.39
C ILE A 98 -3.34 -8.38 9.04
N ILE A 99 -3.12 -7.94 7.81
CA ILE A 99 -1.78 -7.76 7.23
C ILE A 99 -1.59 -6.28 6.93
N PRO A 100 -0.71 -5.58 7.67
CA PRO A 100 -0.31 -4.22 7.35
C PRO A 100 0.67 -4.23 6.19
N ILE A 101 0.55 -3.23 5.31
CA ILE A 101 1.34 -3.09 4.09
C ILE A 101 1.90 -1.67 4.01
N GLU A 102 3.19 -1.57 3.84
CA GLU A 102 3.93 -0.33 3.58
C GLU A 102 4.44 -0.33 2.14
N VAL A 103 4.39 0.82 1.49
CA VAL A 103 4.85 0.99 0.10
C VAL A 103 6.05 1.92 0.06
N LYS A 104 7.12 1.50 -0.60
CA LYS A 104 8.33 2.32 -0.81
C LYS A 104 8.64 2.38 -2.30
N ALA A 105 8.61 3.59 -2.84
CA ALA A 105 8.92 3.87 -4.25
C ALA A 105 10.42 3.73 -4.60
N ASN A 106 11.26 3.45 -3.63
CA ASN A 106 12.71 3.38 -3.78
C ASN A 106 13.29 2.18 -3.00
N LYS A 107 14.60 2.11 -2.91
CA LYS A 107 15.34 1.08 -2.14
C LYS A 107 15.46 1.39 -0.64
N SER A 108 14.68 2.33 -0.11
CA SER A 108 14.69 2.62 1.32
C SER A 108 14.33 1.38 2.14
N THR A 109 15.07 1.13 3.19
CA THR A 109 14.82 0.07 4.17
C THR A 109 14.12 0.59 5.42
N ASN A 110 13.79 1.88 5.47
CA ASN A 110 13.12 2.48 6.61
C ASN A 110 11.69 1.91 6.75
N ASN A 111 11.40 1.32 7.90
CA ASN A 111 10.14 0.64 8.23
C ASN A 111 9.50 1.22 9.49
N THR A 112 9.70 2.48 9.80
CA THR A 112 9.29 3.04 11.09
C THR A 112 7.82 2.73 11.41
N SER A 113 6.91 2.94 10.45
CA SER A 113 5.48 2.66 10.63
C SER A 113 5.20 1.18 10.88
N LEU A 114 5.74 0.27 10.05
CA LEU A 114 5.57 -1.18 10.25
C LEU A 114 6.19 -1.66 11.56
N THR A 115 7.37 -1.17 11.92
CA THR A 115 8.03 -1.53 13.19
C THR A 115 7.15 -1.12 14.37
N ARG A 116 6.67 0.11 14.39
CA ARG A 116 5.78 0.61 15.44
C ARG A 116 4.45 -0.14 15.49
N TYR A 117 3.90 -0.46 14.32
CA TYR A 117 2.70 -1.28 14.24
C TYR A 117 2.94 -2.67 14.85
N ASN A 118 4.04 -3.34 14.49
CA ASN A 118 4.39 -4.68 14.98
C ASN A 118 4.68 -4.72 16.48
N GLU A 119 5.22 -3.64 17.04
CA GLU A 119 5.42 -3.51 18.49
C GLU A 119 4.09 -3.45 19.26
N LYS A 120 3.06 -2.82 18.67
CA LYS A 120 1.74 -2.62 19.31
C LYS A 120 0.76 -3.75 19.06
N ASN A 121 0.91 -4.44 17.95
CA ASN A 121 -0.03 -5.47 17.49
C ASN A 121 0.68 -6.82 17.37
N ASN A 122 0.05 -7.86 17.84
CA ASN A 122 0.59 -9.22 17.73
C ASN A 122 0.22 -9.83 16.38
N ASN A 123 0.73 -9.23 15.29
CA ASN A 123 0.55 -9.76 13.94
C ASN A 123 1.68 -10.73 13.56
N ASP A 124 1.36 -11.70 12.71
CA ASP A 124 2.32 -12.74 12.28
C ASP A 124 3.22 -12.26 11.14
N ILE A 125 2.70 -11.37 10.30
CA ILE A 125 3.37 -10.91 9.10
C ILE A 125 2.97 -9.47 8.78
N SER A 126 3.94 -8.72 8.30
CA SER A 126 3.78 -7.39 7.69
C SER A 126 4.43 -7.38 6.32
N ILE A 127 3.90 -6.66 5.38
CA ILE A 127 4.44 -6.61 4.02
C ILE A 127 5.00 -5.23 3.74
N ARG A 128 6.14 -5.21 3.08
CA ARG A 128 6.68 -4.03 2.44
C ARG A 128 6.84 -4.29 0.94
N PHE A 129 6.17 -3.49 0.12
CA PHE A 129 6.44 -3.44 -1.30
C PHE A 129 7.52 -2.39 -1.59
N SER A 130 8.57 -2.77 -2.29
CA SER A 130 9.67 -1.85 -2.62
C SER A 130 10.44 -2.27 -3.87
N MET A 131 11.48 -1.51 -4.20
CA MET A 131 12.42 -1.85 -5.27
C MET A 131 13.51 -2.83 -4.83
N ASN A 132 13.49 -3.30 -3.57
CA ASN A 132 14.42 -4.30 -3.07
C ASN A 132 14.00 -5.71 -3.46
N ASN A 133 14.95 -6.65 -3.41
CA ASN A 133 14.68 -8.07 -3.66
C ASN A 133 13.75 -8.68 -2.60
N LEU A 134 13.16 -9.82 -2.94
CA LEU A 134 12.39 -10.64 -2.00
C LEU A 134 13.27 -11.02 -0.80
N ALA A 135 12.83 -10.64 0.38
CA ALA A 135 13.54 -10.93 1.62
C ALA A 135 12.58 -10.88 2.82
N LYS A 136 12.82 -11.73 3.80
CA LYS A 136 12.10 -11.70 5.07
C LYS A 136 13.06 -11.31 6.19
N ASN A 137 12.66 -10.32 6.97
CA ASN A 137 13.38 -9.90 8.16
C ASN A 137 12.38 -9.81 9.31
N ASP A 138 12.50 -10.73 10.27
CA ASP A 138 11.54 -10.94 11.35
C ASP A 138 10.11 -11.09 10.79
N LYS A 139 9.19 -10.23 11.18
CA LYS A 139 7.80 -10.22 10.71
C LYS A 139 7.60 -9.51 9.38
N VAL A 140 8.59 -8.74 8.90
CA VAL A 140 8.47 -7.96 7.67
C VAL A 140 8.96 -8.76 6.47
N LEU A 141 8.04 -9.04 5.57
CA LEU A 141 8.32 -9.62 4.26
C LEU A 141 8.41 -8.51 3.21
N ASN A 142 9.59 -8.29 2.66
CA ASN A 142 9.76 -7.41 1.51
C ASN A 142 9.45 -8.16 0.22
N ILE A 143 8.48 -7.68 -0.52
CA ILE A 143 8.11 -8.20 -1.84
C ILE A 143 8.46 -7.13 -2.89
N PRO A 144 9.25 -7.47 -3.92
CA PRO A 144 9.49 -6.56 -5.04
C PRO A 144 8.17 -6.11 -5.68
N LEU A 145 8.08 -4.84 -6.09
CA LEU A 145 6.88 -4.28 -6.71
C LEU A 145 6.39 -5.10 -7.91
N PHE A 146 7.27 -5.68 -8.71
CA PHE A 146 6.91 -6.48 -9.86
C PHE A 146 6.37 -7.89 -9.52
N LEU A 147 6.43 -8.30 -8.23
CA LEU A 147 5.88 -9.58 -7.76
C LEU A 147 4.56 -9.43 -6.99
N ILE A 148 3.93 -8.26 -7.00
CA ILE A 148 2.69 -8.03 -6.24
C ILE A 148 1.59 -9.02 -6.64
N GLU A 149 1.42 -9.32 -7.92
CA GLU A 149 0.41 -10.25 -8.42
C GLU A 149 0.55 -11.67 -7.85
N TYR A 150 1.75 -12.03 -7.39
CA TYR A 150 2.04 -13.33 -6.78
C TYR A 150 2.01 -13.29 -5.25
N MET A 151 1.55 -12.19 -4.64
CA MET A 151 1.56 -11.98 -3.19
C MET A 151 0.92 -13.16 -2.43
N ASN A 152 -0.15 -13.73 -2.96
CA ASN A 152 -0.86 -14.87 -2.35
C ASN A 152 0.02 -16.11 -2.15
N ASN A 153 1.13 -16.23 -2.87
CA ASN A 153 2.08 -17.34 -2.72
C ASN A 153 3.02 -17.15 -1.52
N PHE A 154 3.03 -15.96 -0.91
CA PHE A 154 3.96 -15.61 0.16
C PHE A 154 3.28 -15.42 1.53
N ILE A 155 1.93 -15.41 1.61
CA ILE A 155 1.13 -15.12 2.82
C ILE A 155 0.18 -16.23 3.25
#